data_6aa9c9e026fceade7e6597859ed98a65
#
_entry.id   6aa9c9e026fceade7e6597859ed98a65
#
_cell.length_a   1.000
_cell.length_b   1.000
_cell.length_c   1.000
_cell.angle_alpha   90.00
_cell.angle_beta   90.00
_cell.angle_gamma   90.00
#
_symmetry.space_group_name_H-M   'P 1'
#
loop_
_entity.id
_entity.type
_entity.pdbx_description
1 polymer ?
#
loop_
_entity_poly.entity_id
_entity_poly.type
_entity_poly.pdbx_seq_one_letter_code
_entity_poly.pdbx_strand_id
1 'polypeptide(L)'
;MDLYNNIAEVMQKKGINCVVGDIYDLQQVCKSWYRGNVNDFHNYTQTLVDGSICEVERLTMSMPKKICEDMQKLTWTEKVDISLDTKKKTEQLWKILDSKENSFTINFPAFLERVYALGTGVLVEFIKDGKTIIDYIDGDLMIPYKYTNTYINGLITISQFVEQKGKDKLYYTHLTFHEFENNKYTKYNELYLSKTLGELGKEVDFATKFPDIENPKIYDGVDTPHFQVIRTPIANNFDMNSPMGIPIIANHIDKFKSIDTKYDSFMNEFELGKKMVLVDRTAVKGGKEVDASGNVRDVSYFDKKNKVFVAVNGMENQPVKEIDFKLRTSEHIDAINADLNYLSAGLGLGAGFYKFDGNSLKTATEVISENSEAFRTKRNYETVVKDVVYDL
;
A
#
# COMPACT_ATOMS: atom_id res chain seq x y z
N MET A 1 -15.61 -6.75 -1.97
CA MET A 1 -16.28 -8.05 -1.75
C MET A 1 -17.20 -8.47 -2.87
N ASP A 2 -18.14 -7.64 -3.27
CA ASP A 2 -19.22 -8.08 -4.20
C ASP A 2 -18.72 -8.60 -5.54
N LEU A 3 -17.70 -7.97 -6.15
CA LEU A 3 -17.24 -8.39 -7.48
C LEU A 3 -16.62 -9.80 -7.49
N TYR A 4 -15.75 -10.13 -6.52
CA TYR A 4 -15.08 -11.45 -6.47
C TYR A 4 -16.10 -12.55 -6.20
N ASN A 5 -17.04 -12.32 -5.28
CA ASN A 5 -18.10 -13.27 -5.00
C ASN A 5 -19.02 -13.45 -6.22
N ASN A 6 -19.37 -12.37 -6.91
CA ASN A 6 -20.14 -12.42 -8.14
C ASN A 6 -19.41 -13.20 -9.25
N ILE A 7 -18.11 -13.00 -9.41
CA ILE A 7 -17.30 -13.78 -10.35
C ILE A 7 -17.30 -15.25 -9.94
N ALA A 8 -17.05 -15.56 -8.68
CA ALA A 8 -17.01 -16.94 -8.19
C ALA A 8 -18.35 -17.67 -8.38
N GLU A 9 -19.47 -17.02 -8.10
CA GLU A 9 -20.81 -17.60 -8.32
C GLU A 9 -21.09 -17.89 -9.80
N VAL A 10 -20.70 -16.99 -10.70
CA VAL A 10 -20.85 -17.20 -12.15
C VAL A 10 -19.94 -18.34 -12.61
N MET A 11 -18.69 -18.38 -12.13
CA MET A 11 -17.72 -19.43 -12.46
C MET A 11 -18.18 -20.80 -11.92
N GLN A 12 -18.71 -20.85 -10.71
CA GLN A 12 -19.25 -22.08 -10.14
C GLN A 12 -20.39 -22.67 -10.99
N LYS A 13 -21.26 -21.83 -11.55
CA LYS A 13 -22.31 -22.26 -12.49
C LYS A 13 -21.75 -22.83 -13.79
N LYS A 14 -20.52 -22.41 -14.17
CA LYS A 14 -19.77 -22.93 -15.32
C LYS A 14 -18.89 -24.15 -14.95
N GLY A 15 -18.92 -24.61 -13.68
CA GLY A 15 -18.13 -25.74 -13.20
C GLY A 15 -16.70 -25.38 -12.83
N ILE A 16 -16.38 -24.10 -12.69
CA ILE A 16 -15.04 -23.60 -12.33
C ILE A 16 -15.04 -23.18 -10.85
N ASN A 17 -14.19 -23.80 -10.04
CA ASN A 17 -14.05 -23.47 -8.63
C ASN A 17 -12.93 -22.44 -8.43
N CYS A 18 -13.31 -21.21 -8.15
CA CYS A 18 -12.39 -20.10 -7.90
C CYS A 18 -11.93 -20.04 -6.44
N VAL A 19 -10.68 -19.66 -6.22
CA VAL A 19 -10.19 -19.29 -4.90
C VAL A 19 -10.67 -17.88 -4.60
N VAL A 20 -11.64 -17.77 -3.68
CA VAL A 20 -12.20 -16.50 -3.21
C VAL A 20 -12.35 -16.54 -1.69
N GLY A 21 -12.62 -15.41 -1.06
CA GLY A 21 -12.89 -15.31 0.38
C GLY A 21 -11.86 -14.45 1.11
N ASP A 22 -11.51 -14.84 2.33
CA ASP A 22 -10.76 -14.04 3.32
C ASP A 22 -9.46 -13.44 2.78
N ILE A 23 -8.81 -14.06 1.80
CA ILE A 23 -7.55 -13.55 1.24
C ILE A 23 -7.74 -12.20 0.53
N TYR A 24 -8.86 -11.98 -0.17
CA TYR A 24 -9.13 -10.70 -0.85
C TYR A 24 -9.49 -9.60 0.14
N ASP A 25 -10.19 -9.94 1.21
CA ASP A 25 -10.48 -9.00 2.29
C ASP A 25 -9.19 -8.57 2.99
N LEU A 26 -8.31 -9.52 3.29
CA LEU A 26 -6.98 -9.25 3.83
C LEU A 26 -6.17 -8.34 2.91
N GLN A 27 -6.20 -8.60 1.60
CA GLN A 27 -5.54 -7.75 0.61
C GLN A 27 -6.10 -6.33 0.60
N GLN A 28 -7.43 -6.14 0.70
CA GLN A 28 -8.03 -4.80 0.76
C GLN A 28 -7.66 -4.05 2.05
N VAL A 29 -7.65 -4.74 3.19
CA VAL A 29 -7.17 -4.18 4.45
C VAL A 29 -5.71 -3.74 4.31
N CYS A 30 -4.83 -4.63 3.84
CA CYS A 30 -3.41 -4.31 3.66
C CYS A 30 -3.19 -3.20 2.63
N LYS A 31 -3.97 -3.15 1.56
CA LYS A 31 -3.93 -2.08 0.56
C LYS A 31 -4.27 -0.71 1.16
N SER A 32 -5.24 -0.66 2.08
CA SER A 32 -5.58 0.58 2.80
C SER A 32 -4.45 1.04 3.71
N TRP A 33 -3.81 0.11 4.43
CA TRP A 33 -2.64 0.38 5.26
C TRP A 33 -1.42 0.80 4.43
N TYR A 34 -1.17 0.13 3.30
CA TYR A 34 -0.10 0.50 2.37
C TYR A 34 -0.28 1.91 1.81
N ARG A 35 -1.53 2.35 1.58
CA ARG A 35 -1.86 3.72 1.15
C ARG A 35 -1.75 4.76 2.27
N GLY A 36 -1.61 4.33 3.53
CA GLY A 36 -1.58 5.23 4.69
C GLY A 36 -2.93 5.88 5.00
N ASN A 37 -4.03 5.30 4.53
CA ASN A 37 -5.37 5.81 4.77
C ASN A 37 -6.35 4.65 5.02
N VAL A 38 -6.62 4.41 6.29
CA VAL A 38 -7.57 3.40 6.77
C VAL A 38 -8.76 4.13 7.38
N ASN A 39 -9.93 3.99 6.76
CA ASN A 39 -11.17 4.54 7.29
C ASN A 39 -11.43 4.03 8.70
N ASP A 40 -12.10 4.83 9.51
CA ASP A 40 -12.43 4.59 10.93
C ASP A 40 -11.22 4.53 11.87
N PHE A 41 -10.00 4.48 11.35
CA PHE A 41 -8.77 4.56 12.14
C PHE A 41 -8.01 5.87 11.92
N HIS A 42 -7.72 6.25 10.68
CA HIS A 42 -7.06 7.53 10.39
C HIS A 42 -8.05 8.69 10.33
N ASN A 43 -9.27 8.45 9.82
CA ASN A 43 -10.34 9.45 9.76
C ASN A 43 -11.48 9.00 10.68
N TYR A 44 -11.67 9.68 11.80
CA TYR A 44 -12.70 9.34 12.78
C TYR A 44 -13.36 10.59 13.34
N THR A 45 -14.52 10.42 13.97
CA THR A 45 -15.23 11.51 14.64
C THR A 45 -15.00 11.45 16.14
N GLN A 46 -14.84 12.60 16.76
CA GLN A 46 -14.72 12.76 18.20
C GLN A 46 -15.80 13.73 18.73
N THR A 47 -16.45 13.33 19.82
CA THR A 47 -17.38 14.22 20.52
C THR A 47 -16.59 15.13 21.46
N LEU A 48 -16.73 16.44 21.30
CA LEU A 48 -16.10 17.43 22.16
C LEU A 48 -16.88 17.60 23.48
N VAL A 49 -16.28 18.31 24.44
CA VAL A 49 -16.86 18.53 25.78
C VAL A 49 -18.21 19.25 25.73
N ASP A 50 -18.44 20.09 24.73
CA ASP A 50 -19.69 20.80 24.50
C ASP A 50 -20.76 19.97 23.76
N GLY A 51 -20.45 18.69 23.46
CA GLY A 51 -21.33 17.77 22.74
C GLY A 51 -21.29 17.92 21.21
N SER A 52 -20.51 18.82 20.67
CA SER A 52 -20.30 18.94 19.23
C SER A 52 -19.42 17.79 18.71
N ILE A 53 -19.60 17.44 17.44
CA ILE A 53 -18.80 16.41 16.77
C ILE A 53 -17.77 17.10 15.87
N CYS A 54 -16.51 16.71 15.98
CA CYS A 54 -15.47 17.12 15.07
C CYS A 54 -14.87 15.90 14.32
N GLU A 55 -14.48 16.12 13.08
CA GLU A 55 -13.70 15.19 12.30
C GLU A 55 -12.23 15.31 12.71
N VAL A 56 -11.59 14.18 12.94
CA VAL A 56 -10.17 14.08 13.34
C VAL A 56 -9.45 13.23 12.34
N GLU A 57 -8.31 13.71 11.87
CA GLU A 57 -7.38 12.98 11.02
C GLU A 57 -6.14 12.59 11.85
N ARG A 58 -5.90 11.28 12.02
CA ARG A 58 -4.72 10.76 12.70
C ARG A 58 -3.54 10.73 11.75
N LEU A 59 -2.41 11.24 12.20
CA LEU A 59 -1.16 11.20 11.46
C LEU A 59 -0.59 9.77 11.38
N THR A 60 0.02 9.43 10.26
CA THR A 60 0.66 8.13 10.02
C THR A 60 2.16 8.27 9.79
N MET A 61 2.93 7.30 10.27
CA MET A 61 4.34 7.14 9.90
C MET A 61 4.53 6.42 8.56
N SER A 62 3.46 5.94 7.94
CA SER A 62 3.47 5.20 6.66
C SER A 62 4.40 3.98 6.69
N MET A 63 4.54 3.32 7.82
CA MET A 63 5.42 2.16 7.98
C MET A 63 5.08 1.01 7.02
N PRO A 64 3.80 0.68 6.71
CA PRO A 64 3.45 -0.35 5.73
C PRO A 64 4.06 -0.09 4.35
N LYS A 65 3.98 1.13 3.84
CA LYS A 65 4.62 1.55 2.57
C LYS A 65 6.14 1.41 2.66
N LYS A 66 6.73 1.92 3.73
CA LYS A 66 8.18 1.87 3.97
C LYS A 66 8.72 0.44 3.98
N ILE A 67 8.03 -0.49 4.65
CA ILE A 67 8.40 -1.90 4.72
C ILE A 67 8.39 -2.54 3.34
N CYS A 68 7.32 -2.36 2.55
CA CYS A 68 7.23 -2.93 1.21
C CYS A 68 8.33 -2.39 0.28
N GLU A 69 8.61 -1.10 0.35
CA GLU A 69 9.67 -0.45 -0.40
C GLU A 69 11.07 -0.97 -0.01
N ASP A 70 11.34 -1.11 1.30
CA ASP A 70 12.63 -1.60 1.77
C ASP A 70 12.84 -3.07 1.40
N MET A 71 11.81 -3.91 1.54
CA MET A 71 11.87 -5.31 1.12
C MET A 71 12.09 -5.44 -0.39
N GLN A 72 11.49 -4.59 -1.20
CA GLN A 72 11.75 -4.52 -2.63
C GLN A 72 13.23 -4.18 -2.90
N LYS A 73 13.75 -3.12 -2.25
CA LYS A 73 15.15 -2.70 -2.40
C LYS A 73 16.16 -3.74 -1.90
N LEU A 74 15.79 -4.54 -0.89
CA LEU A 74 16.61 -5.64 -0.39
C LEU A 74 16.69 -6.81 -1.38
N THR A 75 15.59 -7.11 -2.05
CA THR A 75 15.47 -8.30 -2.91
C THR A 75 15.79 -8.04 -4.36
N TRP A 76 15.57 -6.81 -4.84
CA TRP A 76 15.86 -6.39 -6.21
C TRP A 76 16.74 -5.15 -6.21
N THR A 77 18.03 -5.36 -6.35
CA THR A 77 19.04 -4.29 -6.35
C THR A 77 19.54 -4.02 -7.76
N GLU A 78 20.20 -2.89 -7.97
CA GLU A 78 20.92 -2.56 -9.20
C GLU A 78 22.00 -3.57 -9.62
N LYS A 79 22.38 -4.48 -8.70
CA LYS A 79 23.38 -5.54 -8.93
C LYS A 79 22.77 -6.82 -9.48
N VAL A 80 21.44 -6.90 -9.64
CA VAL A 80 20.80 -8.04 -10.28
C VAL A 80 21.13 -7.99 -11.76
N ASP A 81 21.74 -9.07 -12.24
CA ASP A 81 22.05 -9.26 -13.67
C ASP A 81 21.27 -10.46 -14.20
N ILE A 82 20.55 -10.22 -15.30
CA ILE A 82 19.83 -11.26 -16.04
C ILE A 82 20.62 -11.51 -17.31
N SER A 83 21.17 -12.72 -17.43
CA SER A 83 21.98 -13.10 -18.57
C SER A 83 21.59 -14.49 -19.10
N LEU A 84 21.67 -14.65 -20.42
CA LEU A 84 21.50 -15.91 -21.13
C LEU A 84 22.86 -16.47 -21.54
N ASP A 85 22.88 -17.70 -22.06
CA ASP A 85 24.09 -18.45 -22.46
C ASP A 85 25.07 -17.68 -23.38
N THR A 86 24.57 -16.73 -24.16
CA THR A 86 25.38 -15.92 -25.06
C THR A 86 25.08 -14.42 -24.91
N LYS A 87 26.12 -13.61 -25.04
CA LYS A 87 26.00 -12.14 -25.01
C LYS A 87 24.94 -11.62 -25.99
N LYS A 88 24.87 -12.18 -27.20
CA LYS A 88 23.88 -11.79 -28.21
C LYS A 88 22.45 -12.05 -27.77
N LYS A 89 22.19 -13.22 -27.15
CA LYS A 89 20.86 -13.54 -26.61
C LYS A 89 20.50 -12.62 -25.46
N THR A 90 21.45 -12.34 -24.56
CA THR A 90 21.28 -11.40 -23.44
C THR A 90 20.92 -10.01 -23.93
N GLU A 91 21.61 -9.48 -24.94
CA GLU A 91 21.31 -8.18 -25.55
C GLU A 91 19.92 -8.16 -26.22
N GLN A 92 19.49 -9.26 -26.82
CA GLN A 92 18.14 -9.39 -27.39
C GLN A 92 17.07 -9.40 -26.32
N LEU A 93 17.28 -10.15 -25.23
CA LEU A 93 16.37 -10.19 -24.08
C LEU A 93 16.19 -8.79 -23.49
N TRP A 94 17.29 -8.08 -23.20
CA TRP A 94 17.21 -6.74 -22.65
C TRP A 94 16.54 -5.72 -23.59
N LYS A 95 16.64 -5.88 -24.91
CA LYS A 95 15.86 -5.08 -25.85
C LYS A 95 14.36 -5.30 -25.74
N ILE A 96 13.92 -6.49 -25.36
CA ILE A 96 12.51 -6.79 -25.08
C ILE A 96 12.12 -6.26 -23.72
N LEU A 97 12.87 -6.59 -22.66
CA LEU A 97 12.58 -6.23 -21.28
C LEU A 97 12.54 -4.70 -21.11
N ASP A 98 13.52 -3.97 -21.60
CA ASP A 98 13.59 -2.52 -21.48
C ASP A 98 13.08 -1.78 -22.72
N SER A 99 12.24 -2.45 -23.54
CA SER A 99 11.46 -1.73 -24.55
C SER A 99 10.61 -0.64 -23.90
N LYS A 100 10.23 0.37 -24.68
CA LYS A 100 9.41 1.48 -24.18
C LYS A 100 8.09 1.01 -23.55
N GLU A 101 7.56 -0.08 -24.07
CA GLU A 101 6.29 -0.67 -23.64
C GLU A 101 6.45 -1.42 -22.32
N ASN A 102 7.55 -2.15 -22.12
CA ASN A 102 7.78 -2.99 -20.94
C ASN A 102 8.47 -2.23 -19.82
N SER A 103 9.52 -1.44 -20.14
CA SER A 103 10.31 -0.68 -19.13
C SER A 103 10.60 -1.49 -17.87
N PHE A 104 11.09 -2.74 -18.05
CA PHE A 104 11.23 -3.75 -16.99
C PHE A 104 12.06 -3.24 -15.81
N THR A 105 13.16 -2.58 -16.10
CA THR A 105 14.04 -1.99 -15.05
C THR A 105 13.29 -1.04 -14.10
N ILE A 106 12.20 -0.40 -14.56
CA ILE A 106 11.40 0.54 -13.74
C ILE A 106 10.14 -0.15 -13.21
N ASN A 107 9.43 -0.88 -14.05
CA ASN A 107 8.12 -1.42 -13.73
C ASN A 107 8.19 -2.66 -12.84
N PHE A 108 9.19 -3.53 -13.01
CA PHE A 108 9.31 -4.74 -12.21
C PHE A 108 9.59 -4.46 -10.73
N PRO A 109 10.52 -3.55 -10.33
CA PRO A 109 10.66 -3.16 -8.92
C PRO A 109 9.37 -2.58 -8.33
N ALA A 110 8.69 -1.70 -9.07
CA ALA A 110 7.42 -1.12 -8.62
C ALA A 110 6.31 -2.18 -8.47
N PHE A 111 6.27 -3.17 -9.36
CA PHE A 111 5.38 -4.31 -9.25
C PHE A 111 5.73 -5.18 -8.05
N LEU A 112 7.01 -5.49 -7.83
CA LEU A 112 7.48 -6.30 -6.72
C LEU A 112 7.12 -5.68 -5.36
N GLU A 113 7.20 -4.35 -5.23
CA GLU A 113 6.75 -3.63 -4.05
C GLU A 113 5.24 -3.87 -3.80
N ARG A 114 4.41 -3.84 -4.85
CA ARG A 114 2.98 -4.12 -4.75
C ARG A 114 2.68 -5.59 -4.44
N VAL A 115 3.50 -6.51 -4.96
CA VAL A 115 3.44 -7.94 -4.58
C VAL A 115 3.66 -8.09 -3.07
N TYR A 116 4.60 -7.37 -2.49
CA TYR A 116 4.82 -7.41 -1.04
C TYR A 116 3.67 -6.81 -0.24
N ALA A 117 3.04 -5.78 -0.78
CA ALA A 117 1.87 -5.17 -0.17
C ALA A 117 0.60 -6.02 -0.24
N LEU A 118 0.47 -6.88 -1.27
CA LEU A 118 -0.73 -7.69 -1.56
C LEU A 118 -0.51 -9.21 -1.41
N GLY A 119 0.74 -9.65 -1.20
CA GLY A 119 1.11 -11.04 -1.00
C GLY A 119 1.31 -11.86 -2.28
N THR A 120 0.70 -11.46 -3.37
CA THR A 120 0.74 -12.15 -4.66
C THR A 120 0.63 -11.15 -5.80
N GLY A 121 1.17 -11.50 -6.95
CA GLY A 121 1.00 -10.81 -8.22
C GLY A 121 1.30 -11.73 -9.38
N VAL A 122 1.00 -11.33 -10.60
CA VAL A 122 1.26 -12.13 -11.79
C VAL A 122 1.83 -11.27 -12.92
N LEU A 123 2.85 -11.78 -13.57
CA LEU A 123 3.36 -11.28 -14.85
C LEU A 123 2.67 -12.05 -15.96
N VAL A 124 2.15 -11.37 -16.97
CA VAL A 124 1.52 -12.01 -18.12
C VAL A 124 2.18 -11.52 -19.40
N GLU A 125 2.64 -12.46 -20.20
CA GLU A 125 3.23 -12.17 -21.51
C GLU A 125 2.19 -12.29 -22.61
N PHE A 126 2.25 -11.35 -23.56
CA PHE A 126 1.42 -11.42 -24.76
C PHE A 126 2.06 -10.65 -25.91
N ILE A 127 1.63 -10.97 -27.13
CA ILE A 127 2.10 -10.28 -28.33
C ILE A 127 1.07 -9.23 -28.73
N LYS A 128 1.54 -7.98 -28.87
CA LYS A 128 0.77 -6.87 -29.40
C LYS A 128 1.59 -6.15 -30.47
N ASP A 129 1.01 -5.99 -31.66
CA ASP A 129 1.65 -5.33 -32.82
C ASP A 129 3.05 -5.91 -33.15
N GLY A 130 3.20 -7.25 -32.99
CA GLY A 130 4.46 -7.97 -33.23
C GLY A 130 5.53 -7.81 -32.17
N LYS A 131 5.19 -7.20 -31.02
CA LYS A 131 6.08 -7.01 -29.87
C LYS A 131 5.63 -7.84 -28.69
N THR A 132 6.57 -8.40 -27.94
CA THR A 132 6.30 -9.04 -26.64
C THR A 132 6.07 -7.98 -25.59
N ILE A 133 4.93 -8.03 -24.95
CA ILE A 133 4.52 -7.13 -23.86
C ILE A 133 4.42 -7.94 -22.57
N ILE A 134 4.90 -7.36 -21.48
CA ILE A 134 4.78 -7.89 -20.11
C ILE A 134 3.76 -7.02 -19.38
N ASP A 135 2.70 -7.63 -18.91
CA ASP A 135 1.69 -7.00 -18.06
C ASP A 135 1.94 -7.34 -16.59
N TYR A 136 1.86 -6.34 -15.72
CA TYR A 136 2.16 -6.43 -14.29
C TYR A 136 0.85 -6.34 -13.50
N ILE A 137 0.28 -7.48 -13.16
CA ILE A 137 -1.05 -7.59 -12.58
C ILE A 137 -0.96 -7.81 -11.07
N ASP A 138 -1.58 -6.92 -10.32
CA ASP A 138 -1.62 -6.96 -8.86
C ASP A 138 -2.45 -8.17 -8.36
N GLY A 139 -2.13 -8.68 -7.17
CA GLY A 139 -2.73 -9.90 -6.63
C GLY A 139 -4.25 -9.83 -6.39
N ASP A 140 -4.77 -8.63 -6.20
CA ASP A 140 -6.21 -8.38 -6.09
C ASP A 140 -6.93 -8.31 -7.45
N LEU A 141 -6.21 -8.43 -8.57
CA LEU A 141 -6.76 -8.49 -9.92
C LEU A 141 -6.60 -9.88 -10.57
N MET A 142 -6.29 -10.90 -9.79
CA MET A 142 -6.19 -12.29 -10.26
C MET A 142 -6.98 -13.23 -9.34
N ILE A 143 -7.56 -14.29 -9.91
CA ILE A 143 -8.29 -15.32 -9.18
C ILE A 143 -7.79 -16.69 -9.63
N PRO A 144 -7.06 -17.46 -8.79
CA PRO A 144 -6.72 -18.84 -9.09
C PRO A 144 -7.94 -19.73 -9.13
N TYR A 145 -7.98 -20.66 -10.10
CA TYR A 145 -9.02 -21.69 -10.16
C TYR A 145 -8.49 -23.10 -10.41
N LYS A 146 -7.19 -23.21 -10.82
CA LYS A 146 -6.53 -24.50 -11.01
C LYS A 146 -5.12 -24.42 -10.43
N TYR A 147 -4.82 -25.30 -9.49
CA TYR A 147 -3.53 -25.31 -8.80
C TYR A 147 -3.24 -26.65 -8.15
N THR A 148 -1.96 -26.91 -7.91
CA THR A 148 -1.47 -28.07 -7.15
C THR A 148 -0.53 -27.56 -6.07
N ASN A 149 -0.88 -27.74 -4.80
CA ASN A 149 -0.21 -27.09 -3.67
C ASN A 149 -0.20 -25.56 -3.87
N THR A 150 0.96 -25.00 -4.12
CA THR A 150 1.16 -23.55 -4.34
C THR A 150 1.46 -23.19 -5.80
N TYR A 151 1.55 -24.20 -6.67
CA TYR A 151 1.74 -24.00 -8.09
C TYR A 151 0.40 -23.74 -8.76
N ILE A 152 0.21 -22.53 -9.26
CA ILE A 152 -1.00 -22.10 -9.95
C ILE A 152 -0.79 -22.31 -11.44
N ASN A 153 -1.60 -23.21 -12.04
CA ASN A 153 -1.59 -23.50 -13.46
C ASN A 153 -2.87 -23.09 -14.18
N GLY A 154 -3.81 -22.47 -13.45
CA GLY A 154 -5.00 -21.83 -14.02
C GLY A 154 -5.43 -20.64 -13.17
N LEU A 155 -5.56 -19.47 -13.81
CA LEU A 155 -5.99 -18.24 -13.15
C LEU A 155 -6.84 -17.36 -14.08
N ILE A 156 -7.63 -16.51 -13.48
CA ILE A 156 -8.42 -15.47 -14.16
C ILE A 156 -7.75 -14.13 -13.82
N THR A 157 -7.45 -13.32 -14.81
CA THR A 157 -7.09 -11.91 -14.59
C THR A 157 -8.28 -11.01 -14.88
N ILE A 158 -8.40 -9.95 -14.08
CA ILE A 158 -9.55 -9.04 -14.08
C ILE A 158 -9.09 -7.67 -14.56
N SER A 159 -9.72 -7.15 -15.59
CA SER A 159 -9.58 -5.75 -15.97
C SER A 159 -10.94 -5.09 -16.10
N GLN A 160 -11.04 -3.82 -15.75
CA GLN A 160 -12.28 -3.06 -15.80
C GLN A 160 -12.09 -1.76 -16.57
N PHE A 161 -13.10 -1.41 -17.36
CA PHE A 161 -13.15 -0.12 -18.02
C PHE A 161 -14.59 0.41 -18.05
N VAL A 162 -14.70 1.72 -18.18
CA VAL A 162 -15.99 2.43 -18.17
C VAL A 162 -16.21 3.10 -19.50
N GLU A 163 -17.40 2.95 -20.05
CA GLU A 163 -17.83 3.66 -21.24
C GLU A 163 -19.02 4.57 -20.89
N GLN A 164 -18.95 5.81 -21.33
CA GLN A 164 -20.05 6.76 -21.19
C GLN A 164 -20.96 6.66 -22.41
N LYS A 165 -22.23 6.29 -22.21
CA LYS A 165 -23.24 6.25 -23.28
C LYS A 165 -24.40 7.21 -22.96
N GLY A 166 -24.29 8.42 -23.48
CA GLY A 166 -25.22 9.50 -23.11
C GLY A 166 -25.12 9.88 -21.65
N LYS A 167 -26.18 9.69 -20.86
CA LYS A 167 -26.20 9.93 -19.40
C LYS A 167 -25.80 8.68 -18.59
N ASP A 168 -25.78 7.51 -19.20
CA ASP A 168 -25.51 6.25 -18.51
C ASP A 168 -24.02 5.92 -18.54
N LYS A 169 -23.51 5.40 -17.41
CA LYS A 169 -22.19 4.78 -17.31
C LYS A 169 -22.33 3.28 -17.46
N LEU A 170 -21.58 2.70 -18.36
CA LEU A 170 -21.51 1.26 -18.59
C LEU A 170 -20.15 0.76 -18.06
N TYR A 171 -20.22 -0.20 -17.13
CA TYR A 171 -19.04 -0.80 -16.50
C TYR A 171 -18.78 -2.15 -17.13
N TYR A 172 -17.67 -2.28 -17.82
CA TYR A 172 -17.24 -3.53 -18.42
C TYR A 172 -16.22 -4.20 -17.51
N THR A 173 -16.43 -5.49 -17.24
CA THR A 173 -15.46 -6.35 -16.58
C THR A 173 -15.00 -7.38 -17.59
N HIS A 174 -13.72 -7.34 -17.94
CA HIS A 174 -13.06 -8.27 -18.83
C HIS A 174 -12.31 -9.29 -17.98
N LEU A 175 -12.68 -10.56 -18.11
CA LEU A 175 -12.05 -11.70 -17.50
C LEU A 175 -11.19 -12.41 -18.54
N THR A 176 -9.89 -12.53 -18.30
CA THR A 176 -9.00 -13.33 -19.12
C THR A 176 -8.60 -14.58 -18.34
N PHE A 177 -8.93 -15.72 -18.90
CA PHE A 177 -8.58 -17.03 -18.36
C PHE A 177 -7.24 -17.48 -18.93
N HIS A 178 -6.36 -17.90 -18.06
CA HIS A 178 -5.06 -18.46 -18.38
C HIS A 178 -4.99 -19.87 -17.84
N GLU A 179 -4.72 -20.82 -18.67
CA GLU A 179 -4.62 -22.24 -18.28
C GLU A 179 -3.41 -22.90 -18.93
N PHE A 180 -2.62 -23.59 -18.13
CA PHE A 180 -1.46 -24.35 -18.60
C PHE A 180 -1.56 -25.80 -18.16
N GLU A 181 -1.62 -26.70 -19.13
CA GLU A 181 -1.71 -28.13 -18.88
C GLU A 181 -1.16 -28.95 -20.06
N ASN A 182 -0.38 -29.97 -19.77
CA ASN A 182 0.19 -30.88 -20.79
C ASN A 182 0.96 -30.16 -21.90
N ASN A 183 1.84 -29.22 -21.54
CA ASN A 183 2.63 -28.41 -22.49
C ASN A 183 1.77 -27.57 -23.46
N LYS A 184 0.57 -27.25 -23.04
CA LYS A 184 -0.36 -26.44 -23.78
C LYS A 184 -0.82 -25.28 -22.93
N TYR A 185 -0.66 -24.07 -23.45
CA TYR A 185 -1.19 -22.85 -22.82
C TYR A 185 -2.42 -22.38 -23.58
N THR A 186 -3.50 -22.21 -22.87
CA THR A 186 -4.78 -21.72 -23.40
C THR A 186 -5.14 -20.40 -22.75
N LYS A 187 -5.46 -19.42 -23.58
CA LYS A 187 -5.98 -18.12 -23.17
C LYS A 187 -7.36 -17.90 -23.77
N TYR A 188 -8.36 -17.61 -22.95
CA TYR A 188 -9.66 -17.18 -23.47
C TYR A 188 -10.24 -16.03 -22.65
N ASN A 189 -11.15 -15.28 -23.27
CA ASN A 189 -11.63 -14.02 -22.74
C ASN A 189 -13.14 -14.04 -22.65
N GLU A 190 -13.67 -13.49 -21.56
CA GLU A 190 -15.09 -13.22 -21.37
C GLU A 190 -15.27 -11.74 -21.03
N LEU A 191 -16.37 -11.16 -21.50
CA LEU A 191 -16.71 -9.77 -21.24
C LEU A 191 -18.06 -9.69 -20.55
N TYR A 192 -18.11 -8.93 -19.49
CA TYR A 192 -19.34 -8.69 -18.72
C TYR A 192 -19.68 -7.22 -18.69
N LEU A 193 -20.97 -6.91 -18.66
CA LEU A 193 -21.49 -5.55 -18.65
C LEU A 193 -22.44 -5.35 -17.48
N SER A 194 -22.16 -4.34 -16.66
CA SER A 194 -23.05 -3.86 -15.60
C SER A 194 -23.37 -2.37 -15.75
N LYS A 195 -24.48 -1.94 -15.16
CA LYS A 195 -24.81 -0.52 -14.96
C LYS A 195 -24.39 -0.02 -13.58
N THR A 196 -23.98 -0.92 -12.70
CA THR A 196 -23.57 -0.65 -11.31
C THR A 196 -22.07 -0.92 -11.16
N LEU A 197 -21.37 0.02 -10.53
CA LEU A 197 -19.96 -0.17 -10.19
C LEU A 197 -19.80 -1.28 -9.15
N GLY A 198 -18.86 -2.20 -9.36
CA GLY A 198 -18.57 -3.31 -8.44
C GLY A 198 -19.40 -4.56 -8.67
N GLU A 199 -20.38 -4.54 -9.58
CA GLU A 199 -21.12 -5.73 -10.00
C GLU A 199 -20.58 -6.29 -11.32
N LEU A 200 -20.54 -7.62 -11.46
CA LEU A 200 -20.10 -8.28 -12.69
C LEU A 200 -21.09 -8.04 -13.84
N GLY A 201 -22.38 -8.12 -13.55
CA GLY A 201 -23.45 -7.91 -14.55
C GLY A 201 -23.69 -9.11 -15.45
N LYS A 202 -24.01 -8.85 -16.73
CA LYS A 202 -24.35 -9.87 -17.72
C LYS A 202 -23.20 -10.09 -18.70
N GLU A 203 -23.00 -11.35 -19.08
CA GLU A 203 -22.05 -11.70 -20.13
C GLU A 203 -22.51 -11.11 -21.47
N VAL A 204 -21.57 -10.52 -22.19
CA VAL A 204 -21.77 -9.95 -23.53
C VAL A 204 -20.71 -10.51 -24.46
N ASP A 205 -21.01 -10.51 -25.76
CA ASP A 205 -20.07 -11.04 -26.74
C ASP A 205 -18.77 -10.22 -26.73
N PHE A 206 -17.66 -10.90 -26.45
CA PHE A 206 -16.33 -10.33 -26.39
C PHE A 206 -15.91 -9.65 -27.69
N ALA A 207 -16.26 -10.24 -28.84
CA ALA A 207 -15.93 -9.71 -30.18
C ALA A 207 -16.57 -8.33 -30.44
N THR A 208 -17.61 -7.95 -29.71
CA THR A 208 -18.23 -6.61 -29.86
C THR A 208 -17.30 -5.46 -29.47
N LYS A 209 -16.33 -5.72 -28.59
CA LYS A 209 -15.33 -4.74 -28.16
C LYS A 209 -13.92 -5.05 -28.66
N PHE A 210 -13.62 -6.31 -28.88
CA PHE A 210 -12.29 -6.79 -29.24
C PHE A 210 -12.35 -7.73 -30.48
N PRO A 211 -12.79 -7.22 -31.65
CA PRO A 211 -13.01 -8.07 -32.84
C PRO A 211 -11.74 -8.69 -33.40
N ASP A 212 -10.59 -8.07 -33.16
CA ASP A 212 -9.30 -8.49 -33.71
C ASP A 212 -8.55 -9.48 -32.81
N ILE A 213 -9.13 -9.83 -31.64
CA ILE A 213 -8.50 -10.76 -30.69
C ILE A 213 -9.06 -12.15 -30.89
N GLU A 214 -8.19 -13.10 -31.27
CA GLU A 214 -8.53 -14.52 -31.34
C GLU A 214 -8.94 -15.04 -29.96
N ASN A 215 -10.13 -15.70 -29.91
CA ASN A 215 -10.70 -16.17 -28.65
C ASN A 215 -11.46 -17.50 -28.85
N PRO A 216 -11.00 -18.64 -28.30
CA PRO A 216 -9.79 -18.81 -27.49
C PRO A 216 -8.50 -18.79 -28.34
N LYS A 217 -7.37 -18.45 -27.70
CA LYS A 217 -6.04 -18.55 -28.30
C LYS A 217 -5.27 -19.69 -27.62
N ILE A 218 -4.69 -20.57 -28.42
CA ILE A 218 -4.02 -21.78 -27.95
C ILE A 218 -2.57 -21.78 -28.45
N TYR A 219 -1.66 -22.15 -27.55
CA TYR A 219 -0.25 -22.34 -27.83
C TYR A 219 0.12 -23.77 -27.43
N ASP A 220 0.47 -24.60 -28.40
CA ASP A 220 0.87 -25.99 -28.19
C ASP A 220 2.39 -26.13 -28.15
N GLY A 221 2.89 -27.07 -27.34
CA GLY A 221 4.32 -27.38 -27.28
C GLY A 221 5.15 -26.32 -26.56
N VAL A 222 4.54 -25.58 -25.61
CA VAL A 222 5.24 -24.65 -24.75
C VAL A 222 5.68 -25.33 -23.46
N ASP A 223 6.89 -25.02 -22.99
CA ASP A 223 7.45 -25.61 -21.78
C ASP A 223 6.97 -24.90 -20.50
N THR A 224 6.67 -23.60 -20.59
CA THR A 224 6.19 -22.76 -19.50
C THR A 224 4.93 -22.02 -19.90
N PRO A 225 4.03 -21.67 -18.96
CA PRO A 225 2.89 -20.81 -19.24
C PRO A 225 3.35 -19.39 -19.56
N HIS A 226 2.58 -18.66 -20.34
CA HIS A 226 2.80 -17.23 -20.61
C HIS A 226 2.29 -16.35 -19.44
N PHE A 227 2.36 -16.87 -18.23
CA PHE A 227 2.13 -16.12 -17.00
C PHE A 227 3.01 -16.68 -15.90
N GLN A 228 3.55 -15.81 -15.08
CA GLN A 228 4.38 -16.20 -13.93
C GLN A 228 3.79 -15.58 -12.67
N VAL A 229 3.43 -16.43 -11.69
CA VAL A 229 2.87 -15.99 -10.41
C VAL A 229 4.00 -15.83 -9.40
N ILE A 230 4.15 -14.62 -8.90
CA ILE A 230 5.05 -14.33 -7.79
C ILE A 230 4.24 -14.21 -6.50
N ARG A 231 4.71 -14.83 -5.43
CA ARG A 231 4.09 -14.78 -4.11
C ARG A 231 5.14 -14.57 -3.03
N THR A 232 4.72 -13.98 -1.92
CA THR A 232 5.60 -13.84 -0.76
C THR A 232 5.98 -15.19 -0.18
N PRO A 233 7.23 -15.40 0.28
CA PRO A 233 7.70 -16.67 0.87
C PRO A 233 7.27 -16.83 2.34
N ILE A 234 6.09 -16.34 2.70
CA ILE A 234 5.52 -16.42 4.04
C ILE A 234 4.39 -17.43 4.02
N ALA A 235 4.32 -18.28 5.04
CA ALA A 235 3.21 -19.22 5.18
C ALA A 235 1.88 -18.46 5.34
N ASN A 236 0.88 -18.89 4.57
CA ASN A 236 -0.45 -18.31 4.68
C ASN A 236 -1.15 -18.86 5.94
N ASN A 237 -1.18 -18.06 7.00
CA ASN A 237 -1.82 -18.38 8.28
C ASN A 237 -3.28 -17.92 8.36
N PHE A 238 -3.78 -17.21 7.34
CA PHE A 238 -5.19 -16.80 7.25
C PHE A 238 -6.03 -17.84 6.51
N ASP A 239 -5.49 -18.39 5.41
CA ASP A 239 -6.09 -19.48 4.67
C ASP A 239 -4.99 -20.47 4.23
N MET A 240 -4.79 -21.53 5.04
CA MET A 240 -3.75 -22.53 4.82
C MET A 240 -3.94 -23.36 3.55
N ASN A 241 -5.13 -23.35 2.96
CA ASN A 241 -5.44 -24.10 1.74
C ASN A 241 -5.32 -23.25 0.48
N SER A 242 -5.19 -21.94 0.61
CA SER A 242 -5.04 -21.05 -0.53
C SER A 242 -3.65 -21.15 -1.15
N PRO A 243 -3.54 -21.21 -2.48
CA PRO A 243 -2.25 -21.16 -3.17
C PRO A 243 -1.62 -19.76 -3.16
N MET A 244 -2.36 -18.74 -2.75
CA MET A 244 -1.91 -17.36 -2.72
C MET A 244 -1.01 -17.07 -1.52
N GLY A 245 -0.02 -16.20 -1.71
CA GLY A 245 0.77 -15.63 -0.62
C GLY A 245 0.00 -14.55 0.14
N ILE A 246 0.45 -14.23 1.34
CA ILE A 246 -0.11 -13.15 2.15
C ILE A 246 0.75 -11.88 2.07
N PRO A 247 0.15 -10.69 2.20
CA PRO A 247 0.88 -9.45 2.35
C PRO A 247 1.92 -9.53 3.48
N ILE A 248 3.14 -9.03 3.26
CA ILE A 248 4.20 -9.08 4.30
C ILE A 248 3.82 -8.30 5.55
N ILE A 249 2.91 -7.36 5.42
CA ILE A 249 2.39 -6.49 6.48
C ILE A 249 1.19 -7.07 7.23
N ALA A 250 0.59 -8.18 6.73
CA ALA A 250 -0.68 -8.71 7.21
C ALA A 250 -0.69 -9.05 8.72
N ASN A 251 0.38 -9.67 9.20
CA ASN A 251 0.51 -10.07 10.61
C ASN A 251 0.89 -8.93 11.55
N HIS A 252 1.02 -7.70 11.04
CA HIS A 252 1.55 -6.56 11.80
C HIS A 252 0.57 -5.38 11.91
N ILE A 253 -0.69 -5.56 11.52
CA ILE A 253 -1.70 -4.48 11.49
C ILE A 253 -1.86 -3.81 12.86
N ASP A 254 -1.88 -4.57 13.95
CA ASP A 254 -2.02 -3.99 15.29
C ASP A 254 -0.78 -3.18 15.71
N LYS A 255 0.40 -3.54 15.20
CA LYS A 255 1.61 -2.76 15.42
C LYS A 255 1.56 -1.43 14.69
N PHE A 256 1.04 -1.40 13.46
CA PHE A 256 0.84 -0.15 12.73
C PHE A 256 -0.14 0.77 13.44
N LYS A 257 -1.25 0.23 13.96
CA LYS A 257 -2.17 1.00 14.79
C LYS A 257 -1.48 1.61 16.02
N SER A 258 -0.65 0.82 16.70
CA SER A 258 0.10 1.29 17.88
C SER A 258 1.09 2.39 17.53
N ILE A 259 1.86 2.21 16.45
CA ILE A 259 2.87 3.16 15.97
C ILE A 259 2.20 4.49 15.58
N ASP A 260 1.15 4.45 14.75
CA ASP A 260 0.49 5.66 14.26
C ASP A 260 -0.23 6.40 15.40
N THR A 261 -0.82 5.67 16.37
CA THR A 261 -1.41 6.28 17.57
C THR A 261 -0.36 7.01 18.42
N LYS A 262 0.82 6.41 18.61
CA LYS A 262 1.91 7.02 19.38
C LYS A 262 2.52 8.20 18.63
N TYR A 263 2.68 8.08 17.33
CA TYR A 263 3.19 9.15 16.49
C TYR A 263 2.25 10.37 16.49
N ASP A 264 0.97 10.15 16.31
CA ASP A 264 -0.04 11.20 16.39
C ASP A 264 -0.05 11.87 17.77
N SER A 265 0.00 11.07 18.85
CA SER A 265 0.12 11.60 20.23
C SER A 265 1.40 12.40 20.43
N PHE A 266 2.52 11.99 19.86
CA PHE A 266 3.78 12.72 19.90
C PHE A 266 3.67 14.08 19.20
N MET A 267 3.05 14.13 18.05
CA MET A 267 2.82 15.40 17.33
C MET A 267 1.86 16.31 18.11
N ASN A 268 0.81 15.76 18.71
CA ASN A 268 -0.12 16.48 19.57
C ASN A 268 0.55 17.04 20.83
N GLU A 269 1.58 16.38 21.38
CA GLU A 269 2.35 16.90 22.52
C GLU A 269 2.94 18.29 22.20
N PHE A 270 3.44 18.51 20.99
CA PHE A 270 3.95 19.81 20.56
C PHE A 270 2.84 20.84 20.36
N GLU A 271 1.66 20.40 19.90
CA GLU A 271 0.50 21.31 19.73
C GLU A 271 -0.08 21.74 21.08
N LEU A 272 -0.25 20.80 22.00
CA LEU A 272 -0.82 21.03 23.33
C LEU A 272 0.19 21.64 24.31
N GLY A 273 1.48 21.30 24.15
CA GLY A 273 2.58 21.80 24.99
C GLY A 273 3.08 23.20 24.63
N LYS A 274 2.38 23.93 23.76
CA LYS A 274 2.72 25.32 23.44
C LYS A 274 2.66 26.16 24.70
N LYS A 275 3.73 26.93 24.94
CA LYS A 275 3.79 27.88 26.02
C LYS A 275 2.57 28.83 25.95
N MET A 276 1.86 28.94 27.06
CA MET A 276 0.73 29.87 27.20
C MET A 276 0.98 30.84 28.33
N VAL A 277 0.54 32.09 28.14
CA VAL A 277 0.56 33.09 29.16
C VAL A 277 -0.88 33.47 29.43
N LEU A 278 -1.39 33.09 30.61
CA LEU A 278 -2.70 33.57 31.06
C LEU A 278 -2.57 34.98 31.56
N VAL A 279 -3.46 35.86 31.07
CA VAL A 279 -3.48 37.25 31.45
C VAL A 279 -4.87 37.58 31.95
N ASP A 280 -4.98 38.22 33.11
CA ASP A 280 -6.29 38.72 33.58
C ASP A 280 -6.84 39.75 32.62
N ARG A 281 -8.13 39.69 32.32
CA ARG A 281 -8.79 40.63 31.40
C ARG A 281 -8.67 42.08 31.83
N THR A 282 -8.55 42.35 33.13
CA THR A 282 -8.33 43.71 33.66
C THR A 282 -6.94 44.24 33.31
N ALA A 283 -5.92 43.36 33.22
CA ALA A 283 -4.57 43.71 32.81
C ALA A 283 -4.40 43.87 31.29
N VAL A 284 -5.32 43.30 30.51
CA VAL A 284 -5.33 43.42 29.04
C VAL A 284 -5.96 44.75 28.58
N LYS A 285 -6.75 45.41 29.45
CA LYS A 285 -7.31 46.75 29.14
C LYS A 285 -6.14 47.73 29.05
N GLY A 286 -5.80 48.09 27.81
CA GLY A 286 -4.76 49.04 27.54
C GLY A 286 -5.09 50.44 28.07
N GLY A 287 -4.06 51.23 28.23
CA GLY A 287 -4.21 52.68 28.51
C GLY A 287 -4.70 53.40 27.27
N LYS A 288 -5.11 54.68 27.50
CA LYS A 288 -5.33 55.60 26.41
C LYS A 288 -4.03 56.37 26.15
N GLU A 289 -3.55 56.28 24.93
CA GLU A 289 -2.38 57.02 24.49
C GLU A 289 -2.87 58.20 23.61
N VAL A 290 -2.36 59.39 23.87
CA VAL A 290 -2.67 60.60 23.08
C VAL A 290 -1.55 60.75 22.08
N ASP A 291 -1.83 60.72 20.79
CA ASP A 291 -0.84 60.95 19.75
C ASP A 291 -0.41 62.43 19.69
N ALA A 292 0.65 62.72 18.96
CA ALA A 292 1.16 64.07 18.81
C ALA A 292 0.17 65.08 18.21
N SER A 293 -0.96 64.60 17.68
CA SER A 293 -2.05 65.37 17.11
C SER A 293 -3.24 65.53 18.05
N GLY A 294 -3.14 65.05 19.30
CA GLY A 294 -4.19 65.12 20.32
C GLY A 294 -5.29 64.05 20.20
N ASN A 295 -5.17 63.08 19.32
CA ASN A 295 -6.14 61.99 19.19
C ASN A 295 -5.89 60.91 20.24
N VAL A 296 -6.94 60.49 20.91
CA VAL A 296 -6.92 59.43 21.91
C VAL A 296 -7.04 58.06 21.22
N ARG A 297 -6.02 57.19 21.31
CA ARG A 297 -6.07 55.81 20.83
C ARG A 297 -6.06 54.86 22.02
N ASP A 298 -6.90 53.82 21.96
CA ASP A 298 -6.81 52.72 22.90
C ASP A 298 -5.59 51.86 22.53
N VAL A 299 -4.61 51.77 23.43
CA VAL A 299 -3.39 51.01 23.28
C VAL A 299 -3.54 49.71 24.08
N SER A 300 -3.38 48.60 23.46
CA SER A 300 -3.27 47.30 24.14
C SER A 300 -1.79 46.99 24.40
N TYR A 301 -1.42 46.73 25.64
CA TYR A 301 -0.05 46.37 26.03
C TYR A 301 0.33 44.96 25.57
N PHE A 302 -0.64 44.13 25.15
CA PHE A 302 -0.46 42.82 24.65
C PHE A 302 -0.85 42.71 23.18
N ASP A 303 -0.02 42.09 22.36
CA ASP A 303 -0.33 41.84 20.95
C ASP A 303 -1.49 40.86 20.84
N LYS A 304 -2.68 41.33 20.43
CA LYS A 304 -3.90 40.56 20.24
C LYS A 304 -3.77 39.46 19.17
N LYS A 305 -2.74 39.53 18.32
CA LYS A 305 -2.45 38.57 17.28
C LYS A 305 -1.58 37.41 17.78
N ASN A 306 -0.94 37.57 18.95
CA ASN A 306 -0.08 36.57 19.50
C ASN A 306 -0.91 35.50 20.24
N LYS A 307 -0.96 34.29 19.70
CA LYS A 307 -1.71 33.15 20.23
C LYS A 307 -1.21 32.64 21.59
N VAL A 308 -0.05 33.10 22.06
CA VAL A 308 0.51 32.74 23.37
C VAL A 308 -0.28 33.36 24.53
N PHE A 309 -0.94 34.52 24.33
CA PHE A 309 -1.67 35.20 25.37
C PHE A 309 -3.15 34.78 25.40
N VAL A 310 -3.60 34.25 26.51
CA VAL A 310 -5.00 33.86 26.74
C VAL A 310 -5.59 34.72 27.84
N ALA A 311 -6.60 35.50 27.52
CA ALA A 311 -7.29 36.38 28.49
C ALA A 311 -8.32 35.59 29.32
N VAL A 312 -8.14 35.55 30.64
CA VAL A 312 -9.01 34.85 31.58
C VAL A 312 -9.58 35.88 32.60
N ASN A 313 -10.63 35.46 33.34
CA ASN A 313 -11.19 36.27 34.42
C ASN A 313 -10.79 35.67 35.77
N GLY A 314 -10.73 36.56 36.81
CA GLY A 314 -10.57 36.09 38.19
C GLY A 314 -9.13 35.82 38.64
N MET A 315 -8.16 36.40 37.99
CA MET A 315 -6.73 36.31 38.34
C MET A 315 -6.23 37.55 39.10
N GLU A 316 -7.07 38.17 39.94
CA GLU A 316 -6.80 39.46 40.62
C GLU A 316 -5.50 39.45 41.41
N ASN A 317 -5.12 38.32 42.04
CA ASN A 317 -3.91 38.20 42.82
C ASN A 317 -2.65 37.86 42.01
N GLN A 318 -2.81 37.44 40.75
CA GLN A 318 -1.71 37.06 39.86
C GLN A 318 -2.13 37.39 38.40
N PRO A 319 -2.08 38.70 38.00
CA PRO A 319 -2.65 39.14 36.74
C PRO A 319 -2.00 38.54 35.49
N VAL A 320 -0.79 37.95 35.63
CA VAL A 320 -0.08 37.23 34.55
C VAL A 320 0.43 35.92 35.12
N LYS A 321 0.11 34.80 34.47
CA LYS A 321 0.60 33.46 34.80
C LYS A 321 1.11 32.78 33.55
N GLU A 322 2.37 32.41 33.60
CA GLU A 322 2.98 31.60 32.58
C GLU A 322 2.65 30.12 32.83
N ILE A 323 2.25 29.44 31.78
CA ILE A 323 2.06 27.97 31.77
C ILE A 323 3.07 27.41 30.79
N ASP A 324 4.01 26.66 31.32
CA ASP A 324 5.02 25.96 30.54
C ASP A 324 4.88 24.46 30.80
N PHE A 325 4.61 23.70 29.76
CA PHE A 325 4.48 22.24 29.85
C PHE A 325 5.80 21.60 29.45
N LYS A 326 6.30 20.74 30.32
CA LYS A 326 7.47 19.93 29.97
C LYS A 326 7.06 18.91 28.91
N LEU A 327 7.64 19.01 27.73
CA LEU A 327 7.43 18.05 26.65
C LEU A 327 8.08 16.69 26.98
N ARG A 328 7.31 15.61 26.83
CA ARG A 328 7.74 14.23 27.09
C ARG A 328 8.33 13.57 25.85
N THR A 329 9.28 14.26 25.21
CA THR A 329 9.83 13.84 23.90
C THR A 329 10.57 12.52 23.97
N SER A 330 11.37 12.27 25.01
CA SER A 330 12.12 11.01 25.19
C SER A 330 11.18 9.82 25.36
N GLU A 331 10.16 9.96 26.19
CA GLU A 331 9.19 8.91 26.49
C GLU A 331 8.39 8.51 25.23
N HIS A 332 8.04 9.49 24.37
CA HIS A 332 7.40 9.22 23.09
C HIS A 332 8.33 8.51 22.10
N ILE A 333 9.58 8.97 21.99
CA ILE A 333 10.60 8.35 21.14
C ILE A 333 10.87 6.91 21.59
N ASP A 334 11.03 6.66 22.87
CA ASP A 334 11.28 5.33 23.43
C ASP A 334 10.09 4.39 23.17
N ALA A 335 8.86 4.88 23.34
CA ALA A 335 7.64 4.11 23.09
C ALA A 335 7.47 3.74 21.59
N ILE A 336 7.79 4.67 20.67
CA ILE A 336 7.77 4.41 19.23
C ILE A 336 8.86 3.40 18.87
N ASN A 337 10.10 3.59 19.37
CA ASN A 337 11.21 2.69 19.12
C ASN A 337 10.98 1.27 19.62
N ALA A 338 10.29 1.09 20.75
CA ALA A 338 9.90 -0.22 21.25
C ALA A 338 9.00 -0.97 20.23
N ASP A 339 8.01 -0.29 19.63
CA ASP A 339 7.16 -0.89 18.60
C ASP A 339 7.91 -1.15 17.29
N LEU A 340 8.79 -0.23 16.88
CA LEU A 340 9.62 -0.39 15.67
C LEU A 340 10.57 -1.57 15.80
N ASN A 341 11.17 -1.78 16.99
CA ASN A 341 12.01 -2.94 17.28
C ASN A 341 11.23 -4.25 17.18
N TYR A 342 10.03 -4.30 17.75
CA TYR A 342 9.16 -5.46 17.69
C TYR A 342 8.71 -5.77 16.26
N LEU A 343 8.39 -4.71 15.49
CA LEU A 343 8.03 -4.80 14.08
C LEU A 343 9.19 -5.34 13.24
N SER A 344 10.40 -4.82 13.46
CA SER A 344 11.62 -5.25 12.76
C SER A 344 11.92 -6.74 13.00
N ALA A 345 11.83 -7.19 14.25
CA ALA A 345 11.99 -8.60 14.62
C ALA A 345 10.91 -9.48 13.99
N GLY A 346 9.63 -9.04 14.03
CA GLY A 346 8.50 -9.78 13.43
C GLY A 346 8.59 -9.93 11.91
N LEU A 347 9.23 -8.98 11.24
CA LEU A 347 9.52 -9.04 9.80
C LEU A 347 10.76 -9.90 9.46
N GLY A 348 11.48 -10.41 10.48
CA GLY A 348 12.74 -11.15 10.29
C GLY A 348 13.90 -10.27 9.80
N LEU A 349 13.84 -8.95 10.08
CA LEU A 349 14.90 -8.01 9.75
C LEU A 349 15.87 -7.80 10.92
N GLY A 350 15.56 -8.36 12.09
CA GLY A 350 16.31 -8.19 13.32
C GLY A 350 15.92 -6.92 14.08
N ALA A 351 16.05 -6.99 15.42
CA ALA A 351 15.74 -5.84 16.28
C ALA A 351 16.63 -4.64 15.95
N GLY A 352 16.04 -3.44 15.87
CA GLY A 352 16.76 -2.20 15.59
C GLY A 352 16.96 -1.88 14.12
N PHE A 353 16.36 -2.65 13.19
CA PHE A 353 16.37 -2.31 11.77
C PHE A 353 15.66 -0.98 11.53
N TYR A 354 14.45 -0.80 12.08
CA TYR A 354 13.75 0.48 12.09
C TYR A 354 13.97 1.20 13.42
N LYS A 355 14.35 2.46 13.35
CA LYS A 355 14.55 3.35 14.50
C LYS A 355 13.98 4.73 14.22
N PHE A 356 13.41 5.31 15.26
CA PHE A 356 12.94 6.69 15.29
C PHE A 356 13.91 7.55 16.10
N ASP A 357 15.13 7.70 15.58
CA ASP A 357 16.14 8.63 16.09
C ASP A 357 16.85 9.26 14.88
N GLY A 358 17.09 10.56 14.93
CA GLY A 358 17.64 11.33 13.83
C GLY A 358 19.11 11.01 13.46
N ASN A 359 19.72 10.00 14.05
CA ASN A 359 21.16 9.76 13.98
C ASN A 359 21.60 8.56 13.13
N SER A 360 20.70 7.76 12.56
CA SER A 360 21.14 6.64 11.74
C SER A 360 20.10 6.21 10.70
N LEU A 361 20.09 6.91 9.59
CA LEU A 361 19.74 6.29 8.33
C LEU A 361 20.92 5.41 7.91
N LYS A 362 21.10 4.26 8.58
CA LYS A 362 21.99 3.22 8.05
C LYS A 362 21.40 2.78 6.71
N THR A 363 22.26 2.66 5.71
CA THR A 363 21.81 2.10 4.43
C THR A 363 21.40 0.63 4.64
N ALA A 364 20.41 0.16 3.92
CA ALA A 364 19.97 -1.25 3.97
C ALA A 364 21.16 -2.22 3.84
N THR A 365 22.18 -1.86 3.08
CA THR A 365 23.40 -2.65 2.89
C THR A 365 24.27 -2.74 4.17
N GLU A 366 24.38 -1.68 4.94
CA GLU A 366 25.13 -1.68 6.21
C GLU A 366 24.43 -2.53 7.27
N VAL A 367 23.09 -2.44 7.34
CA VAL A 367 22.31 -3.22 8.29
C VAL A 367 22.34 -4.73 7.94
N ILE A 368 22.36 -5.10 6.67
CA ILE A 368 22.45 -6.51 6.23
C ILE A 368 23.79 -7.11 6.59
N SER A 369 24.89 -6.38 6.46
CA SER A 369 26.23 -6.88 6.80
C SER A 369 26.38 -7.15 8.30
N GLU A 370 25.63 -6.42 9.12
CA GLU A 370 25.64 -6.55 10.59
C GLU A 370 24.58 -7.53 11.12
N ASN A 371 23.54 -7.87 10.30
CA ASN A 371 22.39 -8.64 10.78
C ASN A 371 22.15 -9.91 9.96
N SER A 372 22.60 -11.04 10.51
CA SER A 372 22.42 -12.38 9.89
C SER A 372 20.95 -12.77 9.67
N GLU A 373 20.02 -12.22 10.44
CA GLU A 373 18.58 -12.48 10.33
C GLU A 373 18.00 -11.81 9.09
N ALA A 374 18.27 -10.53 8.90
CA ALA A 374 17.88 -9.80 7.70
C ALA A 374 18.45 -10.44 6.41
N PHE A 375 19.67 -10.97 6.48
CA PHE A 375 20.27 -11.68 5.35
C PHE A 375 19.52 -12.97 4.99
N ARG A 376 19.09 -13.76 5.98
CA ARG A 376 18.29 -14.98 5.75
C ARG A 376 16.93 -14.64 5.15
N THR A 377 16.26 -13.62 5.69
CA THR A 377 14.99 -13.13 5.18
C THR A 377 15.13 -12.68 3.73
N LYS A 378 16.09 -11.83 3.42
CA LYS A 378 16.43 -11.41 2.06
C LYS A 378 16.56 -12.59 1.11
N ARG A 379 17.36 -13.62 1.49
CA ARG A 379 17.63 -14.77 0.64
C ARG A 379 16.36 -15.55 0.29
N ASN A 380 15.43 -15.70 1.23
CA ASN A 380 14.15 -16.37 0.98
C ASN A 380 13.34 -15.63 -0.10
N TYR A 381 13.29 -14.31 -0.02
CA TYR A 381 12.60 -13.49 -1.01
C TYR A 381 13.30 -13.49 -2.36
N GLU A 382 14.63 -13.40 -2.37
CA GLU A 382 15.43 -13.50 -3.62
C GLU A 382 15.21 -14.81 -4.36
N THR A 383 15.04 -15.92 -3.65
CA THR A 383 14.79 -17.22 -4.27
C THR A 383 13.50 -17.19 -5.09
N VAL A 384 12.40 -16.70 -4.49
CA VAL A 384 11.12 -16.60 -5.20
C VAL A 384 11.18 -15.67 -6.40
N VAL A 385 11.86 -14.53 -6.26
CA VAL A 385 12.02 -13.58 -7.36
C VAL A 385 12.85 -14.18 -8.50
N LYS A 386 13.92 -14.90 -8.18
CA LYS A 386 14.77 -15.57 -9.18
C LYS A 386 14.03 -16.63 -9.96
N ASP A 387 13.25 -17.47 -9.26
CA ASP A 387 12.46 -18.53 -9.92
C ASP A 387 11.50 -17.92 -10.95
N VAL A 388 10.78 -16.88 -10.58
CA VAL A 388 9.83 -16.17 -11.47
C VAL A 388 10.52 -15.51 -12.67
N VAL A 389 11.67 -14.86 -12.44
CA VAL A 389 12.43 -14.21 -13.53
C VAL A 389 13.11 -15.22 -14.43
N TYR A 390 13.44 -16.41 -13.91
CA TYR A 390 14.02 -17.50 -14.70
C TYR A 390 12.99 -18.11 -15.66
N ASP A 391 11.73 -18.22 -15.23
CA ASP A 391 10.62 -18.79 -16.01
C ASP A 391 9.98 -17.78 -16.98
N LEU A 392 10.27 -16.47 -16.82
CA LEU A 392 9.86 -15.38 -17.72
C LEU A 392 10.72 -15.36 -18.99
#